data_54454afb00f440d1cc60d2c316799809
#
_entry.id   54454afb00f440d1cc60d2c316799809
#
_cell.length_a   1.000
_cell.length_b   1.000
_cell.length_c   1.000
_cell.angle_alpha   90.00
_cell.angle_beta   90.00
_cell.angle_gamma   90.00
#
_symmetry.space_group_name_H-M   'P 1'
#
loop_
_entity.id
_entity.type
_entity.pdbx_description
1 polymer ?
#
loop_
_entity_poly.entity_id
_entity_poly.type
_entity_poly.pdbx_seq_one_letter_code
_entity_poly.pdbx_strand_id
1 'polypeptide(L)'
;LEDVLTEANLLCREPGRHFVYAYVNEPDHTLHRSGCQGEAVRQWIHEADELLKKTDCPDTLFLLTADHGFIDVDPLCLEDYPELEDTLLRNPSIEPRALNLFLKPEREQDFLTLWKQIVGNSYTLYTKAQILDQSLFGPGQNHPMLEEMLGDYLAVANTPLTLFPNPSYLKFMKATHGGMTAEELTVPLIIWNS
;
A
#
# COMPACT_ATOMS: atom_id res chain seq x y z
N LEU A 1 -13.18 14.12 6.12
CA LEU A 1 -14.27 13.18 6.38
C LEU A 1 -15.60 13.90 6.60
N GLU A 2 -15.68 14.94 7.44
CA GLU A 2 -16.92 15.66 7.75
C GLU A 2 -17.61 16.19 6.48
N ASP A 3 -16.88 16.86 5.59
CA ASP A 3 -17.41 17.37 4.33
C ASP A 3 -17.95 16.25 3.44
N VAL A 4 -17.23 15.13 3.36
CA VAL A 4 -17.64 13.95 2.57
C VAL A 4 -18.95 13.36 3.11
N LEU A 5 -19.09 13.25 4.43
CA LEU A 5 -20.32 12.75 5.06
C LEU A 5 -21.48 13.75 4.91
N THR A 6 -21.19 15.05 4.96
CA THR A 6 -22.20 16.09 4.72
C THR A 6 -22.78 15.98 3.31
N GLU A 7 -21.93 15.86 2.30
CA GLU A 7 -22.36 15.67 0.91
C GLU A 7 -23.11 14.34 0.71
N ALA A 8 -22.63 13.25 1.32
CA ALA A 8 -23.34 11.98 1.29
C ALA A 8 -24.76 12.08 1.89
N ASN A 9 -24.90 12.74 3.04
CA ASN A 9 -26.18 12.99 3.69
C ASN A 9 -27.15 13.81 2.82
N LEU A 10 -26.63 14.76 2.03
CA LEU A 10 -27.45 15.54 1.09
C LEU A 10 -27.93 14.65 -0.07
N LEU A 11 -27.04 13.88 -0.67
CA LEU A 11 -27.34 12.99 -1.78
C LEU A 11 -28.35 11.88 -1.41
N CYS A 12 -28.26 11.34 -0.20
CA CYS A 12 -29.21 10.33 0.30
C CYS A 12 -30.66 10.83 0.40
N ARG A 13 -30.87 12.15 0.48
CA ARG A 13 -32.21 12.78 0.59
C ARG A 13 -32.80 13.12 -0.77
N GLU A 14 -32.04 12.99 -1.85
CA GLU A 14 -32.56 13.17 -3.20
C GLU A 14 -33.48 12.01 -3.60
N PRO A 15 -34.58 12.26 -4.34
CA PRO A 15 -35.47 11.21 -4.76
C PRO A 15 -34.80 10.27 -5.77
N GLY A 16 -35.05 8.95 -5.64
CA GLY A 16 -34.56 7.95 -6.57
C GLY A 16 -33.61 6.94 -5.92
N ARG A 17 -32.93 6.14 -6.76
CA ARG A 17 -31.92 5.20 -6.32
C ARG A 17 -30.55 5.75 -6.65
N HIS A 18 -29.69 5.85 -5.65
CA HIS A 18 -28.36 6.39 -5.77
C HIS A 18 -27.30 5.35 -5.38
N PHE A 19 -26.15 5.41 -6.05
CA PHE A 19 -24.92 4.78 -5.59
C PHE A 19 -23.91 5.90 -5.37
N VAL A 20 -23.47 6.07 -4.14
CA VAL A 20 -22.51 7.10 -3.75
C VAL A 20 -21.19 6.43 -3.38
N TYR A 21 -20.13 6.72 -4.12
CA TYR A 21 -18.77 6.34 -3.76
C TYR A 21 -18.07 7.53 -3.09
N ALA A 22 -17.75 7.37 -1.83
CA ALA A 22 -17.08 8.37 -1.02
C ALA A 22 -15.68 7.89 -0.65
N TYR A 23 -14.65 8.69 -0.96
CA TYR A 23 -13.26 8.37 -0.67
C TYR A 23 -12.64 9.41 0.26
N VAL A 24 -11.88 8.94 1.24
CA VAL A 24 -11.14 9.76 2.19
C VAL A 24 -9.73 9.22 2.26
N ASN A 25 -8.73 10.07 2.03
CA ASN A 25 -7.31 9.72 2.01
C ASN A 25 -6.66 9.66 3.41
N GLU A 26 -7.44 9.86 4.47
CA GLU A 26 -7.00 9.64 5.85
C GLU A 26 -7.67 8.36 6.40
N PRO A 27 -7.00 7.62 7.27
CA PRO A 27 -5.77 7.94 8.04
C PRO A 27 -4.45 7.55 7.36
N ASP A 28 -4.39 7.28 6.08
CA ASP A 28 -3.19 6.85 5.36
C ASP A 28 -1.98 7.76 5.65
N HIS A 29 -2.12 9.05 5.37
CA HIS A 29 -1.05 10.02 5.61
C HIS A 29 -0.64 10.12 7.09
N THR A 30 -1.60 10.03 7.99
CA THR A 30 -1.36 10.05 9.44
C THR A 30 -0.64 8.77 9.88
N LEU A 31 -1.01 7.60 9.33
CA LEU A 31 -0.35 6.32 9.59
C LEU A 31 1.12 6.33 9.18
N HIS A 32 1.44 6.79 7.99
CA HIS A 32 2.83 6.93 7.55
C HIS A 32 3.70 7.69 8.55
N ARG A 33 3.20 8.79 9.11
CA ARG A 33 3.95 9.67 10.01
C ARG A 33 3.99 9.23 11.46
N SER A 34 2.89 8.64 11.94
CA SER A 34 2.70 8.37 13.36
C SER A 34 2.96 6.91 13.73
N GLY A 35 2.95 6.00 12.74
CA GLY A 35 2.93 4.56 12.95
C GLY A 35 1.51 4.06 13.27
N CYS A 36 1.32 2.75 13.18
CA CYS A 36 0.01 2.09 13.37
C CYS A 36 -0.58 2.31 14.77
N GLN A 37 0.26 2.49 15.78
CA GLN A 37 -0.14 2.72 17.18
C GLN A 37 -0.06 4.20 17.60
N GLY A 38 0.14 5.11 16.64
CA GLY A 38 0.28 6.53 16.89
C GLY A 38 -0.96 7.15 17.52
N GLU A 39 -0.79 8.09 18.46
CA GLU A 39 -1.91 8.78 19.11
C GLU A 39 -2.78 9.55 18.10
N ALA A 40 -2.17 10.18 17.10
CA ALA A 40 -2.89 10.89 16.06
C ALA A 40 -3.82 9.96 15.24
N VAL A 41 -3.41 8.71 15.00
CA VAL A 41 -4.23 7.70 14.32
C VAL A 41 -5.43 7.32 15.20
N ARG A 42 -5.20 7.06 16.48
CA ARG A 42 -6.29 6.73 17.43
C ARG A 42 -7.30 7.85 17.53
N GLN A 43 -6.82 9.09 17.61
CA GLN A 43 -7.67 10.26 17.64
C GLN A 43 -8.50 10.36 16.36
N TRP A 44 -7.88 10.22 15.18
CA TRP A 44 -8.59 10.24 13.90
C TRP A 44 -9.67 9.16 13.82
N ILE A 45 -9.36 7.92 14.22
CA ILE A 45 -10.33 6.82 14.22
C ILE A 45 -11.50 7.13 15.15
N HIS A 46 -11.24 7.69 16.35
CA HIS A 46 -12.28 8.09 17.28
C HIS A 46 -13.18 9.18 16.70
N GLU A 47 -12.59 10.23 16.11
CA GLU A 47 -13.34 11.31 15.47
C GLU A 47 -14.16 10.80 14.28
N ALA A 48 -13.61 9.89 13.47
CA ALA A 48 -14.33 9.25 12.37
C ALA A 48 -15.53 8.44 12.87
N ASP A 49 -15.37 7.63 13.92
CA ASP A 49 -16.45 6.86 14.53
C ASP A 49 -17.57 7.77 15.05
N GLU A 50 -17.23 8.87 15.71
CA GLU A 50 -18.22 9.84 16.20
C GLU A 50 -18.95 10.58 15.06
N LEU A 51 -18.29 10.81 13.93
CA LEU A 51 -18.92 11.41 12.74
C LEU A 51 -19.85 10.40 12.05
N LEU A 52 -19.41 9.16 11.89
CA LEU A 52 -20.21 8.10 11.29
C LEU A 52 -21.49 7.80 12.07
N LYS A 53 -21.45 7.85 13.40
CA LYS A 53 -22.64 7.69 14.28
C LYS A 53 -23.69 8.77 14.07
N LYS A 54 -23.32 9.92 13.53
CA LYS A 54 -24.23 11.05 13.24
C LYS A 54 -24.82 11.01 11.83
N THR A 55 -24.48 9.97 11.05
CA THR A 55 -25.00 9.81 9.69
C THR A 55 -26.50 9.49 9.76
N ASP A 56 -27.31 10.32 9.10
CA ASP A 56 -28.77 10.22 9.05
C ASP A 56 -29.21 10.18 7.59
N CYS A 57 -29.24 9.01 7.02
CA CYS A 57 -29.60 8.73 5.63
C CYS A 57 -30.68 7.65 5.57
N PRO A 58 -31.96 7.99 5.65
CA PRO A 58 -33.05 7.02 5.62
C PRO A 58 -32.96 6.09 4.42
N ASP A 59 -33.28 4.81 4.64
CA ASP A 59 -33.31 3.75 3.60
C ASP A 59 -31.95 3.58 2.86
N THR A 60 -30.84 3.86 3.54
CA THR A 60 -29.51 3.79 2.96
C THR A 60 -28.67 2.68 3.60
N LEU A 61 -28.06 1.84 2.77
CA LEU A 61 -27.07 0.85 3.17
C LEU A 61 -25.68 1.47 3.04
N PHE A 62 -24.93 1.50 4.13
CA PHE A 62 -23.54 1.92 4.17
C PHE A 62 -22.59 0.72 4.16
N LEU A 63 -21.55 0.83 3.34
CA LEU A 63 -20.43 -0.09 3.28
C LEU A 63 -19.14 0.72 3.49
N LEU A 64 -18.46 0.50 4.60
CA LEU A 64 -17.16 1.12 4.86
C LEU A 64 -16.07 0.06 4.76
N THR A 65 -15.06 0.34 3.96
CA THR A 65 -13.89 -0.53 3.80
C THR A 65 -12.63 0.32 3.59
N ALA A 66 -11.48 -0.31 3.52
CA ALA A 66 -10.22 0.31 3.14
C ALA A 66 -9.65 -0.40 1.89
N ASP A 67 -8.76 0.27 1.18
CA ASP A 67 -8.04 -0.27 0.02
C ASP A 67 -6.87 -1.17 0.42
N HIS A 68 -6.24 -0.93 1.58
CA HIS A 68 -5.18 -1.75 2.17
C HIS A 68 -5.12 -1.56 3.69
N GLY A 69 -4.37 -2.45 4.35
CA GLY A 69 -3.95 -2.27 5.72
C GLY A 69 -2.58 -1.61 5.82
N PHE A 70 -1.97 -1.61 7.01
CA PHE A 70 -0.68 -0.97 7.30
C PHE A 70 0.17 -1.81 8.25
N ILE A 71 1.50 -1.61 8.17
CA ILE A 71 2.44 -2.19 9.11
C ILE A 71 3.50 -1.15 9.53
N ASP A 72 3.87 -1.16 10.81
CA ASP A 72 5.06 -0.42 11.28
C ASP A 72 6.31 -1.07 10.67
N VAL A 73 7.29 -0.26 10.26
CA VAL A 73 8.41 -0.74 9.45
C VAL A 73 9.75 -0.74 10.19
N ASP A 74 10.60 -1.72 9.82
CA ASP A 74 12.03 -1.74 10.12
C ASP A 74 12.76 -1.20 8.88
N PRO A 75 13.21 0.06 8.87
CA PRO A 75 13.67 0.69 7.64
C PRO A 75 15.12 0.32 7.28
N LEU A 76 15.34 0.03 6.01
CA LEU A 76 16.65 0.04 5.35
C LEU A 76 16.66 1.13 4.27
N CYS A 77 17.84 1.66 3.96
CA CYS A 77 18.04 2.61 2.87
C CYS A 77 18.90 1.98 1.78
N LEU A 78 18.44 2.03 0.52
CA LEU A 78 19.19 1.49 -0.61
C LEU A 78 20.54 2.21 -0.79
N GLU A 79 20.59 3.52 -0.56
CA GLU A 79 21.82 4.32 -0.65
C GLU A 79 22.90 3.87 0.34
N ASP A 80 22.55 3.16 1.42
CA ASP A 80 23.54 2.57 2.36
C ASP A 80 24.21 1.32 1.79
N TYR A 81 23.76 0.82 0.64
CA TYR A 81 24.23 -0.38 -0.05
C TYR A 81 24.61 -0.10 -1.51
N PRO A 82 25.63 0.72 -1.75
CA PRO A 82 25.98 1.17 -3.11
C PRO A 82 26.33 0.02 -4.07
N GLU A 83 26.83 -1.11 -3.55
CA GLU A 83 27.11 -2.30 -4.38
C GLU A 83 25.81 -2.94 -4.89
N LEU A 84 24.71 -2.93 -4.09
CA LEU A 84 23.39 -3.38 -4.52
C LEU A 84 22.77 -2.38 -5.50
N GLU A 85 22.83 -1.09 -5.17
CA GLU A 85 22.34 -0.02 -6.04
C GLU A 85 22.99 -0.06 -7.42
N ASP A 86 24.32 -0.30 -7.48
CA ASP A 86 25.05 -0.40 -8.76
C ASP A 86 24.63 -1.61 -9.62
N THR A 87 23.92 -2.58 -9.09
CA THR A 87 23.36 -3.67 -9.92
C THR A 87 22.08 -3.25 -10.65
N LEU A 88 21.45 -2.16 -10.23
CA LEU A 88 20.21 -1.67 -10.81
C LEU A 88 20.46 -0.78 -12.01
N LEU A 89 19.60 -0.89 -13.02
CA LEU A 89 19.59 -0.02 -14.20
C LEU A 89 19.02 1.37 -13.88
N ARG A 90 18.11 1.42 -12.91
CA ARG A 90 17.43 2.63 -12.42
C ARG A 90 16.87 2.40 -11.02
N ASN A 91 16.48 3.47 -10.35
CA ASN A 91 15.81 3.36 -9.05
C ASN A 91 14.57 2.46 -9.13
N PRO A 92 14.31 1.67 -8.09
CA PRO A 92 13.08 0.90 -7.97
C PRO A 92 11.83 1.78 -8.13
N SER A 93 10.77 1.21 -8.66
CA SER A 93 9.46 1.87 -8.79
C SER A 93 8.37 1.09 -8.08
N ILE A 94 7.17 1.61 -8.05
CA ILE A 94 5.99 1.18 -7.31
C ILE A 94 6.13 1.62 -5.85
N GLU A 95 6.18 0.70 -4.88
CA GLU A 95 6.19 1.01 -3.45
C GLU A 95 7.43 0.41 -2.77
N PRO A 96 7.90 0.98 -1.65
CA PRO A 96 9.06 0.43 -0.93
C PRO A 96 8.88 -1.02 -0.46
N ARG A 97 7.63 -1.47 -0.34
CA ARG A 97 7.29 -2.83 0.03
C ARG A 97 6.87 -3.72 -1.16
N ALA A 98 6.80 -3.13 -2.36
CA ALA A 98 6.59 -3.83 -3.64
C ALA A 98 7.48 -3.20 -4.72
N LEU A 99 8.78 -3.52 -4.68
CA LEU A 99 9.80 -2.90 -5.52
C LEU A 99 9.83 -3.56 -6.89
N ASN A 100 9.56 -2.79 -7.92
CA ASN A 100 9.74 -3.18 -9.31
C ASN A 100 11.20 -2.88 -9.72
N LEU A 101 11.98 -3.91 -9.94
CA LEU A 101 13.43 -3.87 -10.06
C LEU A 101 13.88 -4.12 -11.50
N PHE A 102 14.67 -3.21 -12.03
CA PHE A 102 15.29 -3.30 -13.36
C PHE A 102 16.79 -3.47 -13.18
N LEU A 103 17.33 -4.59 -13.63
CA LEU A 103 18.72 -4.95 -13.43
C LEU A 103 19.59 -4.58 -14.65
N LYS A 104 20.86 -4.32 -14.40
CA LYS A 104 21.87 -4.38 -15.45
C LYS A 104 22.04 -5.86 -15.84
N PRO A 105 21.86 -6.24 -17.11
CA PRO A 105 21.79 -7.65 -17.51
C PRO A 105 22.99 -8.51 -17.05
N GLU A 106 24.19 -7.92 -17.05
CA GLU A 106 25.43 -8.58 -16.64
C GLU A 106 25.61 -8.66 -15.10
N ARG A 107 24.73 -8.04 -14.32
CA ARG A 107 24.85 -7.94 -12.86
C ARG A 107 23.78 -8.75 -12.09
N GLU A 108 22.98 -9.55 -12.79
CA GLU A 108 21.89 -10.30 -12.15
C GLU A 108 22.39 -11.24 -11.03
N GLN A 109 23.48 -11.96 -11.25
CA GLN A 109 24.01 -12.90 -10.25
C GLN A 109 24.56 -12.16 -9.02
N ASP A 110 25.19 -11.00 -9.23
CA ASP A 110 25.66 -10.14 -8.13
C ASP A 110 24.48 -9.60 -7.35
N PHE A 111 23.42 -9.12 -8.05
CA PHE A 111 22.19 -8.67 -7.45
C PHE A 111 21.58 -9.74 -6.53
N LEU A 112 21.38 -10.96 -7.02
CA LEU A 112 20.77 -12.04 -6.24
C LEU A 112 21.59 -12.38 -4.99
N THR A 113 22.92 -12.32 -5.09
CA THR A 113 23.83 -12.59 -3.98
C THR A 113 23.72 -11.48 -2.91
N LEU A 114 23.85 -10.22 -3.33
CA LEU A 114 23.79 -9.05 -2.45
C LEU A 114 22.39 -8.90 -1.83
N TRP A 115 21.33 -9.10 -2.64
CA TRP A 115 19.95 -9.08 -2.18
C TRP A 115 19.74 -10.04 -1.02
N LYS A 116 20.16 -11.29 -1.19
CA LYS A 116 20.04 -12.31 -0.13
C LYS A 116 20.84 -11.96 1.13
N GLN A 117 21.99 -11.34 0.98
CA GLN A 117 22.82 -10.91 2.13
C GLN A 117 22.20 -9.74 2.91
N ILE A 118 21.57 -8.78 2.21
CA ILE A 118 21.06 -7.54 2.78
C ILE A 118 19.64 -7.72 3.32
N VAL A 119 18.72 -8.23 2.52
CA VAL A 119 17.31 -8.35 2.89
C VAL A 119 16.88 -9.78 3.28
N GLY A 120 17.69 -10.76 2.97
CA GLY A 120 17.46 -12.16 3.33
C GLY A 120 16.16 -12.71 2.74
N ASN A 121 15.29 -13.21 3.62
CA ASN A 121 13.98 -13.74 3.26
C ASN A 121 12.84 -12.74 3.54
N SER A 122 13.17 -11.48 3.82
CA SER A 122 12.17 -10.44 4.15
C SER A 122 11.38 -9.98 2.94
N TYR A 123 11.84 -10.30 1.74
CA TYR A 123 11.14 -10.09 0.48
C TYR A 123 11.06 -11.38 -0.32
N THR A 124 9.96 -11.60 -0.96
CA THR A 124 9.82 -12.63 -2.02
C THR A 124 10.12 -11.95 -3.35
N LEU A 125 11.10 -12.50 -4.08
CA LEU A 125 11.39 -12.08 -5.45
C LEU A 125 10.55 -12.89 -6.43
N TYR A 126 9.72 -12.20 -7.21
CA TYR A 126 8.99 -12.77 -8.32
C TYR A 126 9.63 -12.35 -9.63
N THR A 127 9.97 -13.30 -10.50
CA THR A 127 10.37 -12.98 -11.87
C THR A 127 9.18 -12.44 -12.68
N LYS A 128 9.45 -11.72 -13.75
CA LYS A 128 8.40 -11.25 -14.69
C LYS A 128 7.45 -12.39 -15.13
N ALA A 129 8.00 -13.55 -15.45
CA ALA A 129 7.20 -14.73 -15.82
C ALA A 129 6.26 -15.17 -14.68
N GLN A 130 6.76 -15.24 -13.46
CA GLN A 130 5.96 -15.63 -12.30
C GLN A 130 4.84 -14.61 -12.00
N ILE A 131 5.10 -13.31 -12.18
CA ILE A 131 4.09 -12.26 -11.99
C ILE A 131 2.92 -12.47 -12.97
N LEU A 132 3.22 -12.73 -14.24
CA LEU A 132 2.23 -12.92 -15.28
C LEU A 132 1.47 -14.24 -15.12
N ASP A 133 2.18 -15.34 -14.90
CA ASP A 133 1.61 -16.68 -14.75
C ASP A 133 0.70 -16.81 -13.51
N GLN A 134 1.08 -16.16 -12.41
CA GLN A 134 0.32 -16.17 -11.15
C GLN A 134 -0.73 -15.07 -11.06
N SER A 135 -0.83 -14.20 -12.06
CA SER A 135 -1.77 -13.07 -12.07
C SER A 135 -1.69 -12.22 -10.80
N LEU A 136 -0.46 -11.85 -10.36
CA LEU A 136 -0.24 -11.16 -9.09
C LEU A 136 -0.96 -9.82 -8.98
N PHE A 137 -1.29 -9.17 -10.10
CA PHE A 137 -2.06 -7.92 -10.14
C PHE A 137 -3.59 -8.16 -10.25
N GLY A 138 -4.04 -9.36 -9.93
CA GLY A 138 -5.45 -9.72 -9.88
C GLY A 138 -5.93 -10.48 -11.12
N PRO A 139 -7.14 -11.04 -11.03
CA PRO A 139 -7.74 -11.82 -12.12
C PRO A 139 -8.24 -10.90 -13.23
N GLY A 140 -8.20 -11.39 -14.47
CA GLY A 140 -8.77 -10.71 -15.61
C GLY A 140 -7.75 -10.46 -16.73
N GLN A 141 -8.11 -9.55 -17.64
CA GLN A 141 -7.24 -9.21 -18.75
C GLN A 141 -6.17 -8.21 -18.27
N ASN A 142 -4.92 -8.57 -18.46
CA ASN A 142 -3.79 -7.69 -18.19
C ASN A 142 -3.84 -6.43 -19.07
N HIS A 143 -3.35 -5.32 -18.51
CA HIS A 143 -3.13 -4.12 -19.31
C HIS A 143 -2.16 -4.44 -20.48
N PRO A 144 -2.40 -3.98 -21.70
CA PRO A 144 -1.54 -4.31 -22.86
C PRO A 144 -0.05 -4.02 -22.66
N MET A 145 0.29 -3.02 -21.86
CA MET A 145 1.67 -2.63 -21.61
C MET A 145 2.24 -3.22 -20.30
N LEU A 146 1.51 -4.08 -19.59
CA LEU A 146 1.96 -4.61 -18.30
C LEU A 146 3.36 -5.23 -18.40
N GLU A 147 3.58 -6.06 -19.40
CA GLU A 147 4.85 -6.76 -19.61
C GLU A 147 6.03 -5.81 -19.82
N GLU A 148 5.80 -4.68 -20.52
CA GLU A 148 6.82 -3.65 -20.75
C GLU A 148 7.09 -2.80 -19.50
N MET A 149 6.08 -2.64 -18.65
CA MET A 149 6.20 -1.88 -17.40
C MET A 149 6.90 -2.66 -16.29
N LEU A 150 6.88 -4.00 -16.35
CA LEU A 150 7.53 -4.86 -15.38
C LEU A 150 9.04 -4.89 -15.56
N GLY A 151 9.75 -4.77 -14.45
CA GLY A 151 11.18 -5.03 -14.36
C GLY A 151 11.52 -6.52 -14.46
N ASP A 152 12.78 -6.84 -14.20
CA ASP A 152 13.26 -8.22 -14.16
C ASP A 152 12.68 -8.97 -12.95
N TYR A 153 12.51 -8.23 -11.83
CA TYR A 153 11.92 -8.75 -10.60
C TYR A 153 10.93 -7.77 -9.98
N LEU A 154 9.90 -8.34 -9.34
CA LEU A 154 9.08 -7.67 -8.34
C LEU A 154 9.45 -8.24 -6.98
N ALA A 155 9.99 -7.41 -6.11
CA ALA A 155 10.32 -7.78 -4.74
C ALA A 155 9.19 -7.34 -3.80
N VAL A 156 8.49 -8.30 -3.20
CA VAL A 156 7.35 -8.02 -2.31
C VAL A 156 7.71 -8.39 -0.87
N ALA A 157 7.59 -7.41 0.03
CA ALA A 157 7.91 -7.57 1.44
C ALA A 157 6.90 -8.51 2.13
N ASN A 158 7.41 -9.39 2.99
CA ASN A 158 6.63 -10.34 3.78
C ASN A 158 6.95 -10.27 5.28
N THR A 159 7.77 -9.31 5.68
CA THR A 159 8.12 -8.96 7.07
C THR A 159 8.09 -7.45 7.24
N PRO A 160 8.25 -6.89 8.47
CA PRO A 160 8.36 -5.44 8.67
C PRO A 160 9.54 -4.76 7.96
N LEU A 161 10.58 -5.50 7.57
CA LEU A 161 11.72 -4.94 6.88
C LEU A 161 11.27 -4.23 5.59
N THR A 162 11.69 -2.96 5.43
CA THR A 162 11.30 -2.13 4.30
C THR A 162 12.50 -1.41 3.71
N LEU A 163 12.76 -1.65 2.42
CA LEU A 163 13.87 -1.04 1.69
C LEU A 163 13.41 0.24 1.00
N PHE A 164 13.78 1.37 1.56
CA PHE A 164 13.53 2.69 0.98
C PHE A 164 14.60 3.07 -0.05
N PRO A 165 14.23 3.73 -1.15
CA PRO A 165 15.21 4.10 -2.18
C PRO A 165 16.21 5.16 -1.72
N ASN A 166 15.83 6.05 -0.81
CA ASN A 166 16.70 7.12 -0.30
C ASN A 166 16.33 7.53 1.14
N PRO A 167 17.23 8.23 1.86
CA PRO A 167 17.07 8.53 3.29
C PRO A 167 15.97 9.56 3.60
N SER A 168 15.40 10.25 2.61
CA SER A 168 14.32 11.19 2.86
C SER A 168 13.08 10.50 3.41
N TYR A 169 12.79 9.27 2.96
CA TYR A 169 11.68 8.45 3.45
C TYR A 169 11.82 8.08 4.93
N LEU A 170 13.04 7.81 5.40
CA LEU A 170 13.29 7.38 6.78
C LEU A 170 12.82 8.39 7.85
N LYS A 171 12.70 9.66 7.48
CA LYS A 171 12.28 10.73 8.39
C LYS A 171 10.77 10.75 8.62
N PHE A 172 9.99 10.22 7.69
CA PHE A 172 8.54 10.40 7.66
C PHE A 172 7.77 9.08 7.68
N MET A 173 8.39 7.98 7.27
CA MET A 173 7.73 6.69 7.12
C MET A 173 7.97 5.80 8.35
N LYS A 174 7.09 5.88 9.34
CA LYS A 174 7.08 4.97 10.50
C LYS A 174 6.28 3.70 10.22
N ALA A 175 5.27 3.82 9.37
CA ALA A 175 4.48 2.71 8.86
C ALA A 175 4.25 2.89 7.35
N THR A 176 4.03 1.80 6.64
CA THR A 176 3.67 1.82 5.21
C THR A 176 2.91 0.54 4.84
N HIS A 177 2.63 0.38 3.56
CA HIS A 177 1.82 -0.68 2.97
C HIS A 177 2.42 -1.15 1.64
N GLY A 178 1.74 -2.07 0.95
CA GLY A 178 2.10 -2.56 -0.39
C GLY A 178 2.80 -3.92 -0.38
N GLY A 179 3.09 -4.49 0.80
CA GLY A 179 3.63 -5.84 0.94
C GLY A 179 2.53 -6.91 1.07
N MET A 180 2.94 -8.11 1.49
CA MET A 180 2.07 -9.28 1.64
C MET A 180 1.99 -9.78 3.08
N THR A 181 2.13 -8.92 4.08
CA THR A 181 1.85 -9.31 5.46
C THR A 181 0.33 -9.37 5.70
N ALA A 182 -0.10 -10.12 6.71
CA ALA A 182 -1.51 -10.22 7.05
C ALA A 182 -2.10 -8.85 7.42
N GLU A 183 -1.32 -8.00 8.08
CA GLU A 183 -1.68 -6.66 8.50
C GLU A 183 -1.94 -5.74 7.30
N GLU A 184 -1.21 -5.91 6.19
CA GLU A 184 -1.38 -5.11 4.97
C GLU A 184 -2.55 -5.61 4.11
N LEU A 185 -2.80 -6.92 4.12
CA LEU A 185 -3.82 -7.55 3.27
C LEU A 185 -5.21 -7.58 3.93
N THR A 186 -5.29 -7.43 5.26
CA THR A 186 -6.56 -7.46 5.98
C THR A 186 -7.15 -6.06 6.08
N VAL A 187 -8.35 -5.87 5.51
CA VAL A 187 -9.09 -4.62 5.55
C VAL A 187 -10.41 -4.79 6.27
N PRO A 188 -10.94 -3.74 6.94
CA PRO A 188 -12.27 -3.80 7.56
C PRO A 188 -13.37 -3.86 6.50
N LEU A 189 -14.48 -4.49 6.85
CA LEU A 189 -15.76 -4.32 6.17
C LEU A 189 -16.83 -4.08 7.22
N ILE A 190 -17.29 -2.84 7.33
CA ILE A 190 -18.34 -2.44 8.25
C ILE A 190 -19.60 -2.14 7.45
N ILE A 191 -20.71 -2.75 7.84
CA ILE A 191 -21.97 -2.64 7.13
C ILE A 191 -23.05 -2.22 8.13
N TRP A 192 -23.79 -1.14 7.80
CA TRP A 192 -24.92 -0.71 8.61
C TRP A 192 -26.01 -0.07 7.75
N ASN A 193 -27.23 -0.04 8.29
CA ASN A 193 -28.33 0.73 7.74
C ASN A 193 -28.56 1.96 8.62
N SER A 194 -28.83 3.06 8.01
CA SER A 194 -29.29 4.27 8.68
C SER A 194 -30.79 4.45 8.51
#